data_31d3cafe08b690daae606c6f0b019920
#
_entry.id   31d3cafe08b690daae606c6f0b019920
#
_cell.length_a   1.000
_cell.length_b   1.000
_cell.length_c   1.000
_cell.angle_alpha   90.00
_cell.angle_beta   90.00
_cell.angle_gamma   90.00
#
_symmetry.space_group_name_H-M   'P 1'
#
loop_
_entity.id
_entity.type
_entity.pdbx_description
1 polymer ?
#
loop_
_entity_poly.entity_id
_entity_poly.type
_entity_poly.pdbx_seq_one_letter_code
_entity_poly.pdbx_strand_id
1 'polypeptide(L)'
;MIKELFVILMILIDGDSVASVNHATANDDLNVFETQKKCEAALPRFVSSTYPEFNPRANLAYHQIVMNGVANSPVGRRSATWRCASIFVRGPE
;
A
#
# COMPACT_ATOMS: atom_id res chain seq x y z
N MET A 1 10.79 24.48 -3.49
CA MET A 1 9.38 24.15 -3.76
C MET A 1 9.04 22.82 -3.08
N ILE A 2 7.89 22.75 -2.42
CA ILE A 2 7.39 21.50 -1.85
C ILE A 2 6.34 20.93 -2.79
N LYS A 3 6.45 19.66 -3.10
CA LYS A 3 5.52 18.98 -4.00
C LYS A 3 4.86 17.83 -3.26
N GLU A 4 3.55 17.71 -3.40
CA GLU A 4 2.79 16.57 -2.86
C GLU A 4 2.79 15.44 -3.88
N LEU A 5 3.14 14.26 -3.43
CA LEU A 5 3.09 13.05 -4.23
C LEU A 5 2.37 11.97 -3.44
N PHE A 6 1.97 10.90 -4.11
CA PHE A 6 1.22 9.82 -3.48
C PHE A 6 1.99 8.51 -3.65
N VAL A 7 2.01 7.72 -2.58
CA VAL A 7 2.69 6.43 -2.57
C VAL A 7 1.74 5.37 -2.01
N ILE A 8 2.03 4.11 -2.32
CA ILE A 8 1.29 3.00 -1.75
C ILE A 8 1.93 2.61 -0.43
N LEU A 9 1.15 2.70 0.63
CA LEU A 9 1.60 2.36 1.98
C LEU A 9 1.07 0.99 2.36
N MET A 10 1.94 0.11 2.86
CA MET A 10 1.57 -1.21 3.34
C MET A 10 1.66 -1.25 4.85
N ILE A 11 0.59 -1.68 5.49
CA ILE A 11 0.54 -1.90 6.93
C ILE A 11 0.40 -3.39 7.15
N LEU A 12 1.42 -4.00 7.75
CA LEU A 12 1.44 -5.42 8.03
C LEU A 12 1.09 -5.66 9.50
N ILE A 13 0.13 -6.55 9.72
CA ILE A 13 -0.31 -6.92 11.06
C ILE A 13 -0.02 -8.40 11.25
N ASP A 14 0.71 -8.73 12.31
CA ASP A 14 1.04 -10.10 12.68
C ASP A 14 0.33 -10.42 13.99
N GLY A 15 -0.70 -11.28 13.89
CA GLY A 15 -1.58 -11.53 15.04
C GLY A 15 -2.39 -10.28 15.38
N ASP A 16 -2.22 -9.75 16.58
CA ASP A 16 -2.91 -8.57 17.07
C ASP A 16 -2.05 -7.31 17.08
N SER A 17 -0.81 -7.41 16.59
CA SER A 17 0.15 -6.31 16.67
C SER A 17 0.56 -5.84 15.29
N VAL A 18 0.73 -4.52 15.14
CA VAL A 18 1.28 -3.96 13.93
C VAL A 18 2.77 -4.36 13.84
N ALA A 19 3.10 -5.14 12.82
CA ALA A 19 4.47 -5.61 12.62
C ALA A 19 5.32 -4.58 11.87
N SER A 20 4.73 -3.92 10.88
CA SER A 20 5.48 -2.91 10.13
C SER A 20 4.53 -1.99 9.36
N VAL A 21 5.03 -0.78 9.07
CA VAL A 21 4.37 0.17 8.18
C VAL A 21 5.46 0.63 7.21
N ASN A 22 5.29 0.28 5.94
CA ASN A 22 6.32 0.55 4.92
C ASN A 22 5.69 1.06 3.64
N HIS A 23 6.49 1.77 2.85
CA HIS A 23 6.10 2.02 1.47
C HIS A 23 6.17 0.71 0.70
N ALA A 24 5.08 0.38 -0.01
CA ALA A 24 5.08 -0.80 -0.85
C ALA A 24 5.87 -0.50 -2.12
N THR A 25 6.83 -1.35 -2.43
CA THR A 25 7.69 -1.19 -3.58
C THR A 25 7.70 -2.46 -4.42
N ALA A 26 7.98 -2.30 -5.70
CA ALA A 26 8.20 -3.42 -6.59
C ALA A 26 9.61 -3.28 -7.16
N ASN A 27 10.41 -4.36 -7.10
CA ASN A 27 11.78 -4.36 -7.64
C ASN A 27 12.65 -3.25 -7.04
N ASP A 28 12.46 -2.98 -5.75
CA ASP A 28 13.18 -1.94 -5.00
C ASP A 28 12.91 -0.51 -5.47
N ASP A 29 11.98 -0.33 -6.41
CA ASP A 29 11.58 0.99 -6.86
C ASP A 29 10.33 1.46 -6.11
N LEU A 30 10.39 2.68 -5.59
CA LEU A 30 9.25 3.29 -4.94
C LEU A 30 8.26 3.75 -6.00
N ASN A 31 7.03 3.24 -5.93
CA ASN A 31 5.97 3.67 -6.85
C ASN A 31 5.40 5.00 -6.36
N VAL A 32 5.62 6.04 -7.15
CA VAL A 32 5.20 7.40 -6.80
C VAL A 32 4.22 7.89 -7.86
N PHE A 33 3.12 8.47 -7.41
CA PHE A 33 2.05 8.95 -8.30
C PHE A 33 1.81 10.44 -8.05
N GLU A 34 1.44 11.16 -9.10
CA GLU A 34 1.22 12.60 -9.00
C GLU A 34 -0.11 12.96 -8.36
N THR A 35 -1.10 12.06 -8.43
CA THR A 35 -2.43 12.31 -7.87
C THR A 35 -2.92 11.10 -7.09
N GLN A 36 -3.84 11.36 -6.16
CA GLN A 36 -4.54 10.31 -5.42
C GLN A 36 -5.24 9.35 -6.38
N LYS A 37 -5.90 9.89 -7.39
CA LYS A 37 -6.66 9.10 -8.34
C LYS A 37 -5.78 8.14 -9.14
N LYS A 38 -4.61 8.59 -9.56
CA LYS A 38 -3.66 7.73 -10.26
C LYS A 38 -3.14 6.61 -9.37
N CYS A 39 -2.87 6.94 -8.10
CA CYS A 39 -2.43 5.95 -7.13
C CYS A 39 -3.51 4.90 -6.91
N GLU A 40 -4.77 5.31 -6.68
CA GLU A 40 -5.87 4.38 -6.47
C GLU A 40 -6.16 3.53 -7.69
N ALA A 41 -5.96 4.05 -8.88
CA ALA A 41 -6.15 3.28 -10.12
C ALA A 41 -5.11 2.18 -10.27
N ALA A 42 -3.89 2.42 -9.81
CA ALA A 42 -2.81 1.44 -9.88
C ALA A 42 -2.83 0.43 -8.73
N LEU A 43 -3.46 0.78 -7.61
CA LEU A 43 -3.39 0.03 -6.37
C LEU A 43 -3.82 -1.44 -6.50
N PRO A 44 -5.01 -1.78 -7.07
CA PRO A 44 -5.43 -3.18 -7.12
C PRO A 44 -4.48 -4.06 -7.93
N ARG A 45 -4.04 -3.59 -9.10
CA ARG A 45 -3.14 -4.35 -9.95
C ARG A 45 -1.78 -4.55 -9.29
N PHE A 46 -1.25 -3.49 -8.69
CA PHE A 46 0.05 -3.56 -8.03
C PHE A 46 0.03 -4.58 -6.89
N VAL A 47 -0.97 -4.49 -6.01
CA VAL A 47 -1.05 -5.37 -4.84
C VAL A 47 -1.29 -6.81 -5.25
N SER A 48 -2.20 -7.05 -6.20
CA SER A 48 -2.52 -8.40 -6.65
C SER A 48 -1.33 -9.09 -7.32
N SER A 49 -0.48 -8.34 -8.03
CA SER A 49 0.67 -8.94 -8.69
C SER A 49 1.89 -9.07 -7.77
N THR A 50 2.03 -8.16 -6.80
CA THR A 50 3.20 -8.15 -5.91
C THR A 50 3.01 -9.02 -4.67
N TYR A 51 1.78 -9.09 -4.15
CA TYR A 51 1.47 -9.82 -2.92
C TYR A 51 0.32 -10.80 -3.09
N PRO A 52 0.42 -11.73 -4.07
CA PRO A 52 -0.69 -12.66 -4.35
C PRO A 52 -1.00 -13.62 -3.19
N GLU A 53 -0.02 -13.87 -2.31
CA GLU A 53 -0.19 -14.76 -1.17
C GLU A 53 -1.21 -14.27 -0.15
N PHE A 54 -1.50 -12.97 -0.16
CA PHE A 54 -2.49 -12.39 0.74
C PHE A 54 -3.91 -12.44 0.19
N ASN A 55 -4.10 -12.84 -1.07
CA ASN A 55 -5.41 -12.81 -1.76
C ASN A 55 -6.08 -11.46 -1.57
N PRO A 56 -5.43 -10.37 -1.98
CA PRO A 56 -5.91 -9.02 -1.68
C PRO A 56 -7.25 -8.71 -2.35
N ARG A 57 -8.09 -7.95 -1.64
CA ARG A 57 -9.39 -7.53 -2.14
C ARG A 57 -9.54 -6.02 -1.95
N ALA A 58 -10.20 -5.38 -2.91
CA ALA A 58 -10.45 -3.95 -2.87
C ALA A 58 -11.66 -3.64 -2.00
N ASN A 59 -11.56 -2.58 -1.22
CA ASN A 59 -12.63 -2.06 -0.38
C ASN A 59 -12.64 -0.54 -0.45
N LEU A 60 -13.77 0.07 -0.09
CA LEU A 60 -13.85 1.51 0.09
C LEU A 60 -13.77 1.83 1.58
N ALA A 61 -12.88 2.74 1.93
CA ALA A 61 -12.75 3.25 3.29
C ALA A 61 -12.48 4.75 3.22
N TYR A 62 -13.31 5.55 3.89
CA TYR A 62 -13.16 7.01 3.91
C TYR A 62 -13.10 7.61 2.49
N HIS A 63 -13.95 7.12 1.59
CA HIS A 63 -14.04 7.55 0.18
C HIS A 63 -12.77 7.25 -0.63
N GLN A 64 -11.95 6.31 -0.15
CA GLN A 64 -10.73 5.89 -0.84
C GLN A 64 -10.78 4.39 -1.12
N ILE A 65 -10.13 3.99 -2.21
CA ILE A 65 -9.94 2.58 -2.49
C ILE A 65 -8.75 2.10 -1.67
N VAL A 66 -8.97 1.05 -0.89
CA VAL A 66 -7.91 0.38 -0.13
C VAL A 66 -7.92 -1.11 -0.47
N MET A 67 -6.78 -1.77 -0.31
CA MET A 67 -6.68 -3.21 -0.48
C MET A 67 -6.42 -3.87 0.86
N ASN A 68 -7.05 -5.01 1.10
CA ASN A 68 -6.86 -5.79 2.31
C ASN A 68 -6.65 -7.25 1.94
N GLY A 69 -5.80 -7.93 2.68
CA GLY A 69 -5.54 -9.34 2.45
C GLY A 69 -5.08 -10.05 3.70
N VAL A 70 -5.21 -11.37 3.69
CA VAL A 70 -4.81 -12.24 4.80
C VAL A 70 -4.00 -13.40 4.24
N ALA A 71 -2.85 -13.65 4.86
CA ALA A 71 -2.04 -14.81 4.55
C ALA A 71 -1.95 -15.68 5.82
N ASN A 72 -2.30 -16.97 5.67
CA ASN A 72 -2.19 -17.92 6.75
C ASN A 72 -0.89 -18.72 6.59
N SER A 73 -0.19 -18.92 7.69
CA SER A 73 1.03 -19.73 7.70
C SER A 73 0.98 -20.68 8.88
N PRO A 74 1.84 -21.73 8.90
CA PRO A 74 1.90 -22.67 10.03
C PRO A 74 2.23 -22.00 11.36
N VAL A 75 2.87 -20.82 11.31
CA VAL A 75 3.29 -20.10 12.52
C VAL A 75 2.34 -18.98 12.91
N GLY A 76 1.31 -18.70 12.11
CA GLY A 76 0.36 -17.66 12.46
C GLY A 76 -0.36 -17.06 11.28
N ARG A 77 -1.21 -16.09 11.59
CA ARG A 77 -2.00 -15.37 10.62
C ARG A 77 -1.45 -13.96 10.47
N ARG A 78 -1.22 -13.56 9.22
CA ARG A 78 -0.80 -12.22 8.90
C ARG A 78 -1.87 -11.53 8.07
N SER A 79 -2.13 -10.28 8.35
CA SER A 79 -3.00 -9.48 7.52
C SER A 79 -2.26 -8.23 7.07
N ALA A 80 -2.67 -7.70 5.95
CA ALA A 80 -2.06 -6.51 5.40
C ALA A 80 -3.11 -5.60 4.81
N THR A 81 -2.86 -4.31 4.89
CA THR A 81 -3.69 -3.28 4.28
C THR A 81 -2.79 -2.40 3.44
N TRP A 82 -3.22 -2.11 2.22
CA TRP A 82 -2.50 -1.21 1.32
C TRP A 82 -3.39 -0.04 1.00
N ARG A 83 -2.85 1.15 1.09
CA ARG A 83 -3.59 2.37 0.80
C ARG A 83 -2.67 3.40 0.17
N CYS A 84 -3.28 4.36 -0.52
CA CYS A 84 -2.55 5.50 -1.04
C CYS A 84 -2.41 6.55 0.05
N ALA A 85 -1.19 7.05 0.22
CA ALA A 85 -0.89 8.07 1.21
C ALA A 85 -0.09 9.19 0.56
N SER A 86 -0.31 10.42 1.01
CA SER A 86 0.43 11.55 0.49
C SER A 86 1.76 11.72 1.22
N ILE A 87 2.77 12.12 0.45
CA ILE A 87 4.06 12.53 1.00
C ILE A 87 4.42 13.88 0.40
N PHE A 88 5.22 14.64 1.11
CA PHE A 88 5.71 15.92 0.63
C PHE A 88 7.19 15.82 0.39
N VAL A 89 7.62 16.15 -0.81
CA VAL A 89 9.03 16.12 -1.19
C VAL A 89 9.47 17.51 -1.58
N ARG A 90 10.74 17.81 -1.26
CA ARG A 90 11.33 19.07 -1.65
C ARG A 90 11.93 18.87 -3.04
N GLY A 91 11.38 19.56 -4.01
CA GLY A 91 11.92 19.52 -5.36
C GLY A 91 13.19 20.33 -5.51
N PRO A 92 13.86 20.18 -6.64
CA PRO A 92 15.03 21.01 -6.94
C PRO A 92 14.61 22.47 -7.07
N GLU A 93 15.43 23.34 -6.57
CA GLU A 93 15.22 24.77 -6.66
C GLU A 93 16.05 25.36 -7.80
#